data_ae26aed406ceb9b7dab034ad3ea37e6c
#
_entry.id   ae26aed406ceb9b7dab034ad3ea37e6c
#
_cell.length_a   1.000
_cell.length_b   1.000
_cell.length_c   1.000
_cell.angle_alpha   90.00
_cell.angle_beta   90.00
_cell.angle_gamma   90.00
#
_symmetry.space_group_name_H-M   'P 1'
#
loop_
_entity.id
_entity.type
_entity.pdbx_description
1 polymer ?
#
loop_
_entity_poly.entity_id
_entity_poly.type
_entity_poly.pdbx_seq_one_letter_code
_entity_poly.pdbx_strand_id
1 'polypeptide(L)'
;MKLRKTIVVAAASTLLLAGCTTDKKEVKAYDDNVQKAFDKEQSINDVSKKLNSLEEKKQGLYKKANSNDSSTRNKAADDVLDNIDKREKTFDKEVSILKDSEKQFKKGDSHIDDIKNDNKRKEVKQLDDAIKNKYKTHDDYAKAYRNVLSKEKDLFELVKQDGVTQSQVDEKNNALNKAQENFKKKFQAYAKAMNTVNKDC
;
A
#
# COMPACT_ATOMS: atom_id res chain seq x y z
N MET A 1 13.54 7.68 -4.27
CA MET A 1 12.69 8.34 -3.25
C MET A 1 12.80 7.52 -1.98
N LYS A 2 13.33 8.06 -0.86
CA LYS A 2 13.45 7.30 0.39
C LYS A 2 12.08 7.22 1.04
N LEU A 3 11.40 6.07 0.96
CA LEU A 3 10.21 5.75 1.77
C LEU A 3 10.65 5.53 3.23
N ARG A 4 11.04 6.61 3.91
CA ARG A 4 11.32 6.57 5.35
C ARG A 4 10.09 7.07 6.10
N LYS A 5 9.06 6.24 6.22
CA LYS A 5 8.11 6.36 7.33
C LYS A 5 7.70 4.95 7.72
N THR A 6 8.24 4.52 8.83
CA THR A 6 7.77 3.33 9.55
C THR A 6 6.29 3.56 9.87
N ILE A 7 5.41 2.74 9.30
CA ILE A 7 3.99 2.77 9.62
C ILE A 7 3.88 2.06 10.98
N VAL A 8 3.81 2.84 12.04
CA VAL A 8 3.44 2.33 13.36
C VAL A 8 1.92 2.41 13.43
N VAL A 9 1.25 1.30 13.28
CA VAL A 9 -0.16 1.16 13.63
C VAL A 9 -0.21 0.90 15.14
N ALA A 10 -0.30 1.97 15.91
CA ALA A 10 -0.61 1.89 17.33
C ALA A 10 -2.07 2.32 17.50
N ALA A 11 -3.00 1.39 17.39
CA ALA A 11 -4.39 1.63 17.73
C ALA A 11 -4.60 1.26 19.21
N ALA A 12 -4.63 2.26 20.07
CA ALA A 12 -5.17 2.13 21.43
C ALA A 12 -6.43 3.01 21.50
N SER A 13 -7.54 2.47 20.99
CA SER A 13 -8.84 3.16 21.08
C SER A 13 -9.39 2.99 22.49
N THR A 14 -9.30 4.04 23.32
CA THR A 14 -10.08 4.13 24.55
C THR A 14 -11.35 4.94 24.28
N LEU A 15 -12.38 4.30 23.73
CA LEU A 15 -13.73 4.88 23.71
C LEU A 15 -14.25 5.01 25.13
N LEU A 16 -14.43 6.25 25.61
CA LEU A 16 -14.92 6.54 26.95
C LEU A 16 -16.35 5.99 27.14
N LEU A 17 -16.45 4.94 27.95
CA LEU A 17 -17.66 4.15 28.19
C LEU A 17 -18.54 4.79 29.27
N ALA A 18 -19.25 5.90 28.96
CA ALA A 18 -20.37 6.38 29.73
C ALA A 18 -21.66 6.15 28.94
N GLY A 19 -22.45 5.14 29.28
CA GLY A 19 -23.71 4.83 28.59
C GLY A 19 -24.31 3.48 29.00
N CYS A 20 -25.53 3.16 28.53
CA CYS A 20 -26.25 1.92 28.81
C CYS A 20 -25.42 0.68 28.50
N THR A 21 -25.62 -0.39 29.26
CA THR A 21 -24.84 -1.64 29.15
C THR A 21 -24.86 -2.26 27.72
N THR A 22 -25.97 -2.06 26.99
CA THR A 22 -26.13 -2.55 25.61
C THR A 22 -25.17 -1.84 24.64
N ASP A 23 -25.12 -0.50 24.69
CA ASP A 23 -24.20 0.26 23.80
C ASP A 23 -22.74 -0.07 24.07
N LYS A 24 -22.39 -0.30 25.36
CA LYS A 24 -21.02 -0.74 25.72
C LYS A 24 -20.64 -2.06 25.06
N LYS A 25 -21.59 -2.99 24.99
CA LYS A 25 -21.38 -4.30 24.36
C LYS A 25 -21.14 -4.16 22.84
N GLU A 26 -21.99 -3.38 22.16
CA GLU A 26 -21.90 -3.22 20.71
C GLU A 26 -20.66 -2.41 20.30
N VAL A 27 -20.35 -1.32 20.98
CA VAL A 27 -19.11 -0.56 20.77
C VAL A 27 -17.87 -1.44 20.99
N LYS A 28 -17.86 -2.24 22.08
CA LYS A 28 -16.76 -3.17 22.33
C LYS A 28 -16.64 -4.24 21.24
N ALA A 29 -17.75 -4.78 20.77
CA ALA A 29 -17.74 -5.79 19.72
C ALA A 29 -17.23 -5.24 18.37
N TYR A 30 -17.58 -3.99 18.04
CA TYR A 30 -16.99 -3.27 16.90
C TYR A 30 -15.47 -3.10 17.08
N ASP A 31 -15.05 -2.57 18.23
CA ASP A 31 -13.65 -2.30 18.57
C ASP A 31 -12.80 -3.58 18.52
N ASP A 32 -13.30 -4.68 19.08
CA ASP A 32 -12.63 -5.99 19.01
C ASP A 32 -12.41 -6.47 17.56
N ASN A 33 -13.31 -6.14 16.62
CA ASN A 33 -13.13 -6.45 15.20
C ASN A 33 -12.13 -5.53 14.52
N VAL A 34 -12.11 -4.23 14.86
CA VAL A 34 -11.10 -3.26 14.41
C VAL A 34 -9.71 -3.70 14.88
N GLN A 35 -9.57 -4.03 16.16
CA GLN A 35 -8.29 -4.49 16.72
C GLN A 35 -7.79 -5.76 16.03
N LYS A 36 -8.64 -6.77 15.87
CA LYS A 36 -8.31 -8.01 15.14
C LYS A 36 -7.93 -7.75 13.68
N ALA A 37 -8.50 -6.75 13.04
CA ALA A 37 -8.12 -6.33 11.69
C ALA A 37 -6.71 -5.74 11.68
N PHE A 38 -6.40 -4.82 12.60
CA PHE A 38 -5.09 -4.18 12.70
C PHE A 38 -3.99 -5.15 13.16
N ASP A 39 -4.32 -6.13 13.99
CA ASP A 39 -3.37 -7.20 14.36
C ASP A 39 -2.87 -7.98 13.14
N LYS A 40 -3.71 -8.16 12.11
CA LYS A 40 -3.28 -8.79 10.84
C LYS A 40 -2.27 -7.93 10.08
N GLU A 41 -2.27 -6.61 10.27
CA GLU A 41 -1.39 -5.67 9.56
C GLU A 41 0.03 -5.60 10.16
N GLN A 42 0.30 -6.21 11.31
CA GLN A 42 1.61 -6.13 11.99
C GLN A 42 2.76 -6.60 11.10
N SER A 43 2.53 -7.62 10.25
CA SER A 43 3.55 -8.14 9.33
C SER A 43 3.87 -7.22 8.13
N ILE A 44 3.08 -6.14 7.91
CA ILE A 44 3.34 -5.16 6.84
C ILE A 44 4.70 -4.48 6.99
N ASN A 45 5.17 -4.28 8.23
CA ASN A 45 6.48 -3.69 8.47
C ASN A 45 7.62 -4.51 7.84
N ASP A 46 7.54 -5.82 7.89
CA ASP A 46 8.59 -6.69 7.33
C ASP A 46 8.48 -6.74 5.79
N VAL A 47 7.28 -6.71 5.25
CA VAL A 47 7.04 -6.57 3.81
C VAL A 47 7.63 -5.24 3.31
N SER A 48 7.36 -4.14 4.01
CA SER A 48 7.86 -2.79 3.67
C SER A 48 9.39 -2.72 3.73
N LYS A 49 10.03 -3.32 4.74
CA LYS A 49 11.51 -3.42 4.81
C LYS A 49 12.08 -4.15 3.61
N LYS A 50 11.45 -5.26 3.22
CA LYS A 50 11.88 -6.04 2.06
C LYS A 50 11.71 -5.28 0.75
N LEU A 51 10.57 -4.60 0.55
CA LEU A 51 10.33 -3.73 -0.60
C LEU A 51 11.37 -2.61 -0.68
N ASN A 52 11.68 -1.93 0.43
CA ASN A 52 12.69 -0.89 0.46
C ASN A 52 14.08 -1.41 0.06
N SER A 53 14.48 -2.59 0.53
CA SER A 53 15.74 -3.22 0.13
C SER A 53 15.78 -3.53 -1.37
N LEU A 54 14.67 -3.99 -1.96
CA LEU A 54 14.57 -4.24 -3.41
C LEU A 54 14.62 -2.93 -4.21
N GLU A 55 13.98 -1.86 -3.75
CA GLU A 55 14.04 -0.52 -4.37
C GLU A 55 15.45 0.10 -4.30
N GLU A 56 16.19 -0.13 -3.21
CA GLU A 56 17.59 0.30 -3.11
C GLU A 56 18.48 -0.44 -4.13
N LYS A 57 18.31 -1.76 -4.26
CA LYS A 57 19.03 -2.56 -5.25
C LYS A 57 18.76 -2.10 -6.69
N LYS A 58 17.51 -1.75 -7.00
CA LYS A 58 17.11 -1.25 -8.32
C LYS A 58 17.98 -0.10 -8.80
N GLN A 59 18.33 0.85 -7.93
CA GLN A 59 19.15 2.01 -8.32
C GLN A 59 20.53 1.60 -8.86
N GLY A 60 21.16 0.59 -8.27
CA GLY A 60 22.42 0.05 -8.74
C GLY A 60 22.30 -0.69 -10.08
N LEU A 61 21.19 -1.42 -10.27
CA LEU A 61 20.89 -2.15 -11.50
C LEU A 61 20.64 -1.17 -12.67
N TYR A 62 19.90 -0.10 -12.46
CA TYR A 62 19.64 0.93 -13.46
C TYR A 62 20.93 1.59 -13.98
N LYS A 63 21.89 1.86 -13.08
CA LYS A 63 23.20 2.40 -13.50
C LYS A 63 23.95 1.45 -14.44
N LYS A 64 23.89 0.15 -14.18
CA LYS A 64 24.51 -0.87 -15.04
C LYS A 64 23.77 -1.05 -16.37
N ALA A 65 22.44 -0.93 -16.36
CA ALA A 65 21.64 -1.02 -17.58
C ALA A 65 21.84 0.16 -18.56
N ASN A 66 22.45 1.26 -18.10
CA ASN A 66 22.87 2.38 -18.93
C ASN A 66 24.30 2.21 -19.53
N SER A 67 24.90 1.02 -19.44
CA SER A 67 26.22 0.74 -20.01
C SER A 67 26.20 0.79 -21.53
N ASN A 68 27.29 1.31 -22.12
CA ASN A 68 27.52 1.23 -23.58
C ASN A 68 27.86 -0.20 -24.03
N ASP A 69 28.38 -1.04 -23.13
CA ASP A 69 28.65 -2.45 -23.43
C ASP A 69 27.33 -3.24 -23.46
N SER A 70 27.00 -3.83 -24.58
CA SER A 70 25.74 -4.54 -24.81
C SER A 70 25.55 -5.75 -23.89
N SER A 71 26.63 -6.49 -23.60
CA SER A 71 26.58 -7.67 -22.71
C SER A 71 26.24 -7.25 -21.29
N THR A 72 26.91 -6.20 -20.77
CA THR A 72 26.65 -5.63 -19.45
C THR A 72 25.23 -5.06 -19.37
N ARG A 73 24.79 -4.35 -20.41
CA ARG A 73 23.45 -3.77 -20.47
C ARG A 73 22.36 -4.83 -20.45
N ASN A 74 22.47 -5.87 -21.29
CA ASN A 74 21.47 -6.94 -21.37
C ASN A 74 21.38 -7.73 -20.06
N LYS A 75 22.52 -8.07 -19.47
CA LYS A 75 22.55 -8.72 -18.16
C LYS A 75 21.91 -7.86 -17.08
N ALA A 76 22.20 -6.57 -17.06
CA ALA A 76 21.60 -5.65 -16.09
C ALA A 76 20.08 -5.49 -16.30
N ALA A 77 19.60 -5.52 -17.55
CA ALA A 77 18.18 -5.51 -17.85
C ALA A 77 17.49 -6.78 -17.33
N ASP A 78 18.10 -7.96 -17.46
CA ASP A 78 17.60 -9.21 -16.87
C ASP A 78 17.53 -9.11 -15.33
N ASP A 79 18.58 -8.58 -14.70
CA ASP A 79 18.63 -8.37 -13.26
C ASP A 79 17.55 -7.38 -12.79
N VAL A 80 17.21 -6.35 -13.58
CA VAL A 80 16.10 -5.42 -13.32
C VAL A 80 14.77 -6.13 -13.42
N LEU A 81 14.53 -6.94 -14.46
CA LEU A 81 13.28 -7.70 -14.63
C LEU A 81 13.07 -8.67 -13.46
N ASP A 82 14.10 -9.38 -13.03
CA ASP A 82 14.05 -10.23 -11.83
C ASP A 82 13.77 -9.43 -10.55
N ASN A 83 14.33 -8.22 -10.42
CA ASN A 83 14.01 -7.32 -9.30
C ASN A 83 12.55 -6.85 -9.34
N ILE A 84 11.99 -6.56 -10.52
CA ILE A 84 10.57 -6.20 -10.69
C ILE A 84 9.68 -7.34 -10.21
N ASP A 85 9.93 -8.56 -10.65
CA ASP A 85 9.15 -9.75 -10.24
C ASP A 85 9.22 -9.99 -8.72
N LYS A 86 10.39 -9.78 -8.11
CA LYS A 86 10.56 -9.88 -6.64
C LYS A 86 9.79 -8.79 -5.90
N ARG A 87 9.76 -7.56 -6.43
CA ARG A 87 8.95 -6.47 -5.85
C ARG A 87 7.47 -6.76 -5.97
N GLU A 88 7.01 -7.23 -7.12
CA GLU A 88 5.61 -7.60 -7.34
C GLU A 88 5.16 -8.68 -6.35
N LYS A 89 5.88 -9.81 -6.26
CA LYS A 89 5.59 -10.89 -5.31
C LYS A 89 5.63 -10.43 -3.85
N THR A 90 6.50 -9.49 -3.52
CA THR A 90 6.59 -8.96 -2.16
C THR A 90 5.42 -8.03 -1.86
N PHE A 91 5.04 -7.19 -2.83
CA PHE A 91 3.91 -6.28 -2.72
C PHE A 91 2.56 -7.01 -2.67
N ASP A 92 2.42 -8.12 -3.40
CA ASP A 92 1.21 -8.95 -3.34
C ASP A 92 0.94 -9.49 -1.93
N LYS A 93 1.97 -9.69 -1.12
CA LYS A 93 1.80 -10.03 0.30
C LYS A 93 1.19 -8.88 1.09
N GLU A 94 1.61 -7.63 0.86
CA GLU A 94 1.00 -6.46 1.49
C GLU A 94 -0.48 -6.36 1.12
N VAL A 95 -0.80 -6.49 -0.18
CA VAL A 95 -2.18 -6.47 -0.66
C VAL A 95 -3.03 -7.57 -0.03
N SER A 96 -2.49 -8.78 0.11
CA SER A 96 -3.20 -9.90 0.76
C SER A 96 -3.47 -9.60 2.23
N ILE A 97 -2.48 -9.10 2.96
CA ILE A 97 -2.62 -8.73 4.39
C ILE A 97 -3.72 -7.68 4.56
N LEU A 98 -3.71 -6.62 3.75
CA LEU A 98 -4.72 -5.55 3.83
C LEU A 98 -6.13 -6.06 3.47
N LYS A 99 -6.26 -6.95 2.49
CA LYS A 99 -7.55 -7.59 2.16
C LYS A 99 -8.08 -8.47 3.30
N ASP A 100 -7.21 -9.22 3.96
CA ASP A 100 -7.60 -10.06 5.10
C ASP A 100 -7.95 -9.19 6.32
N SER A 101 -7.27 -8.05 6.49
CA SER A 101 -7.60 -7.05 7.49
C SER A 101 -8.97 -6.42 7.21
N GLU A 102 -9.21 -5.93 5.99
CA GLU A 102 -10.51 -5.37 5.57
C GLU A 102 -11.66 -6.35 5.77
N LYS A 103 -11.45 -7.63 5.41
CA LYS A 103 -12.45 -8.69 5.60
C LYS A 103 -12.78 -8.92 7.08
N GLN A 104 -11.78 -8.82 7.97
CA GLN A 104 -11.99 -8.91 9.41
C GLN A 104 -12.69 -7.67 9.95
N PHE A 105 -12.30 -6.47 9.51
CA PHE A 105 -12.92 -5.21 9.87
C PHE A 105 -14.42 -5.19 9.56
N LYS A 106 -14.82 -5.60 8.36
CA LYS A 106 -16.23 -5.64 7.91
C LYS A 106 -17.14 -6.50 8.80
N LYS A 107 -16.61 -7.38 9.63
CA LYS A 107 -17.43 -8.14 10.59
C LYS A 107 -17.96 -7.25 11.74
N GLY A 108 -17.37 -6.10 11.94
CA GLY A 108 -17.81 -5.11 12.90
C GLY A 108 -19.03 -4.30 12.45
N ASP A 109 -19.29 -4.20 11.15
CA ASP A 109 -20.33 -3.31 10.58
C ASP A 109 -21.71 -3.49 11.21
N SER A 110 -22.13 -4.74 11.50
CA SER A 110 -23.43 -5.04 12.08
C SER A 110 -23.64 -4.47 13.50
N HIS A 111 -22.56 -4.23 14.25
CA HIS A 111 -22.64 -3.70 15.61
C HIS A 111 -22.93 -2.20 15.64
N ILE A 112 -22.63 -1.46 14.57
CA ILE A 112 -22.80 0.00 14.52
C ILE A 112 -24.27 0.39 14.59
N ASP A 113 -25.14 -0.30 13.87
CA ASP A 113 -26.56 0.03 13.81
C ASP A 113 -27.31 -0.36 15.10
N ASP A 114 -26.74 -1.26 15.89
CA ASP A 114 -27.29 -1.68 17.20
C ASP A 114 -26.93 -0.72 18.34
N ILE A 115 -26.04 0.26 18.14
CA ILE A 115 -25.72 1.32 19.10
C ILE A 115 -26.93 2.28 19.18
N LYS A 116 -27.55 2.39 20.36
CA LYS A 116 -28.78 3.19 20.58
C LYS A 116 -28.50 4.67 20.85
N ASN A 117 -27.34 4.97 21.45
CA ASN A 117 -26.94 6.35 21.70
C ASN A 117 -26.43 7.00 20.40
N ASP A 118 -27.13 8.02 19.92
CA ASP A 118 -26.84 8.68 18.63
C ASP A 118 -25.44 9.30 18.57
N ASN A 119 -24.97 9.89 19.67
CA ASN A 119 -23.62 10.49 19.69
C ASN A 119 -22.54 9.43 19.53
N LYS A 120 -22.63 8.33 20.28
CA LYS A 120 -21.69 7.20 20.18
C LYS A 120 -21.73 6.54 18.81
N ARG A 121 -22.94 6.30 18.29
CA ARG A 121 -23.09 5.76 16.95
C ARG A 121 -22.44 6.65 15.91
N LYS A 122 -22.55 7.97 16.03
CA LYS A 122 -21.90 8.94 15.16
C LYS A 122 -20.38 8.88 15.26
N GLU A 123 -19.82 8.79 16.47
CA GLU A 123 -18.37 8.66 16.70
C GLU A 123 -17.84 7.36 16.07
N VAL A 124 -18.51 6.22 16.31
CA VAL A 124 -18.13 4.93 15.71
C VAL A 124 -18.22 4.99 14.18
N LYS A 125 -19.27 5.62 13.61
CA LYS A 125 -19.39 5.81 12.16
C LYS A 125 -18.25 6.66 11.57
N GLN A 126 -17.79 7.68 12.26
CA GLN A 126 -16.65 8.49 11.81
C GLN A 126 -15.38 7.65 11.72
N LEU A 127 -15.08 6.85 12.74
CA LEU A 127 -13.95 5.92 12.72
C LEU A 127 -14.12 4.87 11.61
N ASP A 128 -15.29 4.31 11.46
CA ASP A 128 -15.64 3.33 10.42
C ASP A 128 -15.39 3.89 9.01
N ASP A 129 -15.87 5.10 8.73
CA ASP A 129 -15.67 5.79 7.46
C ASP A 129 -14.16 6.07 7.20
N ALA A 130 -13.42 6.45 8.24
CA ALA A 130 -11.97 6.66 8.13
C ALA A 130 -11.23 5.37 7.78
N ILE A 131 -11.59 4.24 8.42
CA ILE A 131 -10.99 2.92 8.15
C ILE A 131 -11.39 2.43 6.75
N LYS A 132 -12.65 2.57 6.33
CA LYS A 132 -13.10 2.25 4.96
C LYS A 132 -12.34 3.06 3.92
N ASN A 133 -12.12 4.35 4.18
CA ASN A 133 -11.32 5.20 3.30
C ASN A 133 -9.83 4.77 3.25
N LYS A 134 -9.25 4.29 4.35
CA LYS A 134 -7.90 3.70 4.38
C LYS A 134 -7.80 2.51 3.42
N TYR A 135 -8.72 1.55 3.47
CA TYR A 135 -8.68 0.38 2.57
C TYR A 135 -8.90 0.78 1.11
N LYS A 136 -9.86 1.66 0.82
CA LYS A 136 -10.12 2.18 -0.52
C LYS A 136 -8.88 2.87 -1.12
N THR A 137 -8.25 3.74 -0.34
CA THR A 137 -7.05 4.48 -0.81
C THR A 137 -5.84 3.56 -0.95
N HIS A 138 -5.75 2.48 -0.15
CA HIS A 138 -4.76 1.43 -0.34
C HIS A 138 -4.97 0.69 -1.67
N ASP A 139 -6.20 0.31 -2.03
CA ASP A 139 -6.49 -0.33 -3.31
C ASP A 139 -6.07 0.54 -4.51
N ASP A 140 -6.33 1.84 -4.43
CA ASP A 140 -5.90 2.80 -5.46
C ASP A 140 -4.37 2.91 -5.54
N TYR A 141 -3.70 2.94 -4.39
CA TYR A 141 -2.24 2.91 -4.29
C TYR A 141 -1.67 1.61 -4.87
N ALA A 142 -2.28 0.47 -4.57
CA ALA A 142 -1.85 -0.82 -5.06
C ALA A 142 -1.94 -0.92 -6.59
N LYS A 143 -3.05 -0.45 -7.18
CA LYS A 143 -3.20 -0.38 -8.64
C LYS A 143 -2.14 0.51 -9.28
N ALA A 144 -1.87 1.66 -8.67
CA ALA A 144 -0.87 2.59 -9.20
C ALA A 144 0.56 2.03 -9.12
N TYR A 145 0.91 1.31 -8.04
CA TYR A 145 2.22 0.66 -7.92
C TYR A 145 2.41 -0.45 -8.95
N ARG A 146 1.42 -1.31 -9.16
CA ARG A 146 1.47 -2.34 -10.21
C ARG A 146 1.62 -1.73 -11.60
N ASN A 147 0.98 -0.58 -11.87
CA ASN A 147 1.18 0.13 -13.12
C ASN A 147 2.63 0.61 -13.29
N VAL A 148 3.28 1.09 -12.21
CA VAL A 148 4.71 1.43 -12.24
C VAL A 148 5.55 0.20 -12.60
N LEU A 149 5.32 -0.94 -11.93
CA LEU A 149 6.06 -2.19 -12.21
C LEU A 149 5.88 -2.65 -13.65
N SER A 150 4.64 -2.57 -14.18
CA SER A 150 4.36 -2.89 -15.59
C SER A 150 5.12 -1.97 -16.55
N LYS A 151 5.16 -0.65 -16.29
CA LYS A 151 5.89 0.29 -17.16
C LYS A 151 7.41 0.14 -17.05
N GLU A 152 7.93 -0.21 -15.88
CA GLU A 152 9.33 -0.59 -15.74
C GLU A 152 9.64 -1.85 -16.55
N LYS A 153 8.79 -2.87 -16.49
CA LYS A 153 8.94 -4.11 -17.26
C LYS A 153 8.93 -3.83 -18.76
N ASP A 154 7.93 -3.09 -19.25
CA ASP A 154 7.85 -2.69 -20.67
C ASP A 154 9.13 -2.00 -21.16
N LEU A 155 9.74 -1.14 -20.33
CA LEU A 155 10.99 -0.44 -20.67
C LEU A 155 12.18 -1.41 -20.77
N PHE A 156 12.37 -2.28 -19.77
CA PHE A 156 13.53 -3.17 -19.74
C PHE A 156 13.42 -4.35 -20.72
N GLU A 157 12.21 -4.80 -21.04
CA GLU A 157 11.97 -5.72 -22.14
C GLU A 157 12.33 -5.09 -23.52
N LEU A 158 12.01 -3.78 -23.69
CA LEU A 158 12.42 -3.07 -24.89
C LEU A 158 13.94 -2.94 -24.98
N VAL A 159 14.63 -2.53 -23.91
CA VAL A 159 16.09 -2.33 -23.88
C VAL A 159 16.89 -3.59 -24.28
N LYS A 160 16.31 -4.78 -24.11
CA LYS A 160 16.92 -6.06 -24.51
C LYS A 160 16.80 -6.38 -26.01
N GLN A 161 15.96 -5.66 -26.73
CA GLN A 161 15.76 -5.92 -28.16
C GLN A 161 16.88 -5.30 -29.01
N ASP A 162 17.18 -5.92 -30.14
CA ASP A 162 18.08 -5.33 -31.11
C ASP A 162 17.38 -4.24 -31.93
N GLY A 163 18.15 -3.25 -32.37
CA GLY A 163 17.64 -2.17 -33.22
C GLY A 163 16.72 -1.16 -32.53
N VAL A 164 16.68 -1.15 -31.19
CA VAL A 164 15.90 -0.17 -30.41
C VAL A 164 16.39 1.25 -30.66
N THR A 165 15.47 2.13 -31.02
CA THR A 165 15.75 3.55 -31.23
C THR A 165 15.61 4.35 -29.91
N GLN A 166 16.33 5.48 -29.83
CA GLN A 166 16.23 6.40 -28.72
C GLN A 166 14.78 6.87 -28.50
N SER A 167 14.05 7.13 -29.59
CA SER A 167 12.63 7.56 -29.53
C SER A 167 11.74 6.55 -28.81
N GLN A 168 11.95 5.24 -29.07
CA GLN A 168 11.18 4.17 -28.40
C GLN A 168 11.49 4.11 -26.89
N VAL A 169 12.77 4.29 -26.51
CA VAL A 169 13.18 4.35 -25.10
C VAL A 169 12.57 5.57 -24.41
N ASP A 170 12.60 6.72 -25.07
CA ASP A 170 12.03 7.96 -24.54
C ASP A 170 10.51 7.85 -24.32
N GLU A 171 9.78 7.20 -25.23
CA GLU A 171 8.35 6.92 -25.10
C GLU A 171 8.07 6.07 -23.85
N LYS A 172 8.81 4.97 -23.65
CA LYS A 172 8.66 4.11 -22.46
C LYS A 172 9.03 4.83 -21.17
N ASN A 173 10.10 5.62 -21.19
CA ASN A 173 10.49 6.45 -20.04
C ASN A 173 9.40 7.48 -19.68
N ASN A 174 8.80 8.14 -20.68
CA ASN A 174 7.70 9.08 -20.45
C ASN A 174 6.47 8.38 -19.85
N ALA A 175 6.13 7.18 -20.32
CA ALA A 175 5.05 6.38 -19.76
C ALA A 175 5.34 5.98 -18.31
N LEU A 176 6.57 5.56 -18.00
CA LEU A 176 7.01 5.22 -16.64
C LEU A 176 6.95 6.44 -15.71
N ASN A 177 7.43 7.61 -16.16
CA ASN A 177 7.38 8.85 -15.38
C ASN A 177 5.94 9.23 -15.00
N LYS A 178 5.00 9.17 -15.96
CA LYS A 178 3.57 9.41 -15.69
C LYS A 178 2.99 8.41 -14.69
N ALA A 179 3.37 7.14 -14.77
CA ALA A 179 2.94 6.12 -13.81
C ALA A 179 3.49 6.41 -12.40
N GLN A 180 4.76 6.84 -12.30
CA GLN A 180 5.40 7.21 -11.03
C GLN A 180 4.75 8.45 -10.38
N GLU A 181 4.37 9.45 -11.18
CA GLU A 181 3.64 10.62 -10.69
C GLU A 181 2.27 10.24 -10.13
N ASN A 182 1.52 9.39 -10.85
CA ASN A 182 0.24 8.89 -10.37
C ASN A 182 0.40 8.06 -9.09
N PHE A 183 1.38 7.17 -9.05
CA PHE A 183 1.72 6.39 -7.84
C PHE A 183 2.01 7.31 -6.64
N LYS A 184 2.81 8.36 -6.83
CA LYS A 184 3.12 9.34 -5.78
C LYS A 184 1.84 9.99 -5.22
N LYS A 185 0.90 10.40 -6.09
CA LYS A 185 -0.39 10.97 -5.67
C LYS A 185 -1.22 9.98 -4.87
N LYS A 186 -1.32 8.73 -5.34
CA LYS A 186 -2.10 7.68 -4.65
C LYS A 186 -1.47 7.28 -3.32
N PHE A 187 -0.15 7.18 -3.25
CA PHE A 187 0.57 6.97 -2.00
C PHE A 187 0.32 8.08 -0.97
N GLN A 188 0.33 9.35 -1.40
CA GLN A 188 0.03 10.48 -0.52
C GLN A 188 -1.41 10.43 0.01
N ALA A 189 -2.39 10.04 -0.82
CA ALA A 189 -3.77 9.87 -0.41
C ALA A 189 -3.91 8.75 0.64
N TYR A 190 -3.26 7.60 0.41
CA TYR A 190 -3.24 6.50 1.37
C TYR A 190 -2.56 6.90 2.69
N ALA A 191 -1.40 7.57 2.63
CA ALA A 191 -0.72 8.06 3.82
C ALA A 191 -1.56 9.05 4.64
N LYS A 192 -2.34 9.92 3.95
CA LYS A 192 -3.30 10.82 4.61
C LYS A 192 -4.41 10.04 5.29
N ALA A 193 -4.99 9.04 4.62
CA ALA A 193 -6.07 8.22 5.20
C ALA A 193 -5.59 7.44 6.44
N MET A 194 -4.36 6.87 6.41
CA MET A 194 -3.77 6.24 7.60
C MET A 194 -3.58 7.23 8.77
N ASN A 195 -3.12 8.45 8.48
CA ASN A 195 -2.97 9.48 9.51
C ASN A 195 -4.32 9.91 10.11
N THR A 196 -5.41 9.88 9.33
CA THR A 196 -6.76 10.14 9.84
C THR A 196 -7.17 9.04 10.81
N VAL A 197 -7.06 7.77 10.43
CA VAL A 197 -7.36 6.64 11.32
C VAL A 197 -6.57 6.74 12.64
N ASN A 198 -5.27 7.05 12.58
CA ASN A 198 -4.42 7.17 13.79
C ASN A 198 -4.78 8.36 14.71
N LYS A 199 -5.58 9.33 14.25
CA LYS A 199 -6.04 10.46 15.06
C LYS A 199 -7.41 10.18 15.69
N ASP A 200 -8.22 9.36 15.02
CA ASP A 200 -9.58 9.03 15.41
C ASP A 200 -9.62 7.75 16.30
N CYS A 201 -8.48 7.02 16.39
CA CYS A 201 -8.21 5.96 17.35
C CYS A 201 -7.52 6.50 18.60
#